data_b7ce53ce25596475bd9ca035b6a3bd95
#
_entry.id   b7ce53ce25596475bd9ca035b6a3bd95
#
_cell.length_a   1.000
_cell.length_b   1.000
_cell.length_c   1.000
_cell.angle_alpha   90.00
_cell.angle_beta   90.00
_cell.angle_gamma   90.00
#
_symmetry.space_group_name_H-M   'P 1'
#
loop_
_entity.id
_entity.type
_entity.pdbx_description
1 polymer ?
#
loop_
_entity_poly.entity_id
_entity_poly.type
_entity_poly.pdbx_seq_one_letter_code
_entity_poly.pdbx_strand_id
1 'polypeptide(L)'
;MSRLGRILLVEDNLNDIELTTVALKQNHLVNEIVVTRHGGEALDYLYRRGPYQDRERGNPIVVLLDLKMPKVDGLEVLRQLKGDQILKVIPVVMLTSSREEIDLVKSYRLGANAYVVKPVGFEQFADAIRQLGIFWAVLNQPPPDASD
;
A
#
# COMPACT_ATOMS: atom_id res chain seq x y z
N MET A 1 -21.06 13.41 -2.47
CA MET A 1 -20.70 12.44 -1.43
C MET A 1 -19.21 12.16 -1.46
N SER A 2 -18.54 12.34 -0.35
CA SER A 2 -17.13 12.09 -0.32
C SER A 2 -16.88 10.58 -0.11
N ARG A 3 -15.79 10.12 -0.67
CA ARG A 3 -15.35 8.75 -0.50
C ARG A 3 -14.00 8.72 0.16
N LEU A 4 -13.80 7.75 1.02
CA LEU A 4 -12.49 7.51 1.58
C LEU A 4 -11.60 6.88 0.52
N GLY A 5 -10.31 7.18 0.58
CA GLY A 5 -9.38 6.61 -0.36
C GLY A 5 -9.28 5.09 -0.21
N ARG A 6 -9.07 4.42 -1.33
CA ARG A 6 -8.88 2.98 -1.34
C ARG A 6 -7.45 2.63 -0.98
N ILE A 7 -7.30 1.50 -0.33
CA ILE A 7 -5.99 0.95 -0.01
C ILE A 7 -5.77 -0.23 -0.94
N LEU A 8 -4.66 -0.23 -1.68
CA LEU A 8 -4.31 -1.35 -2.54
C LEU A 8 -3.32 -2.24 -1.78
N LEU A 9 -3.71 -3.48 -1.54
CA LEU A 9 -2.83 -4.47 -0.93
C LEU A 9 -2.35 -5.44 -2.01
N VAL A 10 -1.05 -5.50 -2.21
CA VAL A 10 -0.44 -6.40 -3.18
C VAL A 10 0.28 -7.51 -2.42
N GLU A 11 -0.32 -8.69 -2.41
CA GLU A 11 0.14 -9.80 -1.57
C GLU A 11 -0.33 -11.11 -2.18
N ASP A 12 0.57 -12.08 -2.35
CA ASP A 12 0.20 -13.36 -2.95
C ASP A 12 -0.17 -14.44 -1.92
N ASN A 13 0.21 -14.28 -0.67
CA ASN A 13 -0.01 -15.28 0.37
C ASN A 13 -1.38 -15.06 1.01
N LEU A 14 -2.28 -16.04 0.89
CA LEU A 14 -3.64 -15.93 1.41
C LEU A 14 -3.67 -15.67 2.91
N ASN A 15 -2.79 -16.32 3.66
CA ASN A 15 -2.75 -16.15 5.10
C ASN A 15 -2.33 -14.72 5.47
N ASP A 16 -1.35 -14.17 4.77
CA ASP A 16 -0.90 -12.81 5.01
C ASP A 16 -1.97 -11.80 4.62
N ILE A 17 -2.71 -12.07 3.54
CA ILE A 17 -3.83 -11.22 3.13
C ILE A 17 -4.86 -11.17 4.26
N GLU A 18 -5.22 -12.33 4.80
CA GLU A 18 -6.22 -12.39 5.85
C GLU A 18 -5.74 -11.69 7.12
N LEU A 19 -4.51 -11.97 7.54
CA LEU A 19 -3.95 -11.35 8.74
C LEU A 19 -3.92 -9.84 8.62
N THR A 20 -3.47 -9.33 7.48
CA THR A 20 -3.39 -7.89 7.25
C THR A 20 -4.78 -7.27 7.25
N THR A 21 -5.71 -7.86 6.51
CA THR A 21 -7.06 -7.33 6.39
C THR A 21 -7.76 -7.30 7.74
N VAL A 22 -7.65 -8.37 8.52
CA VAL A 22 -8.27 -8.43 9.84
C VAL A 22 -7.67 -7.39 10.77
N ALA A 23 -6.32 -7.28 10.78
CA ALA A 23 -5.65 -6.31 11.65
C ALA A 23 -6.10 -4.88 11.37
N LEU A 24 -6.24 -4.53 10.10
CA LEU A 24 -6.68 -3.18 9.73
C LEU A 24 -8.15 -2.95 10.10
N LYS A 25 -9.00 -3.92 9.83
CA LYS A 25 -10.44 -3.73 10.04
C LYS A 25 -10.87 -3.81 11.50
N GLN A 26 -10.10 -4.46 12.35
CA GLN A 26 -10.41 -4.55 13.77
C GLN A 26 -10.40 -3.19 14.47
N ASN A 27 -9.76 -2.20 13.87
CA ASN A 27 -9.64 -0.88 14.46
C ASN A 27 -10.49 0.14 13.72
N HIS A 28 -11.62 -0.31 13.18
CA HIS A 28 -12.63 0.55 12.55
C HIS A 28 -12.14 1.23 11.29
N LEU A 29 -11.18 0.65 10.60
CA LEU A 29 -10.79 1.14 9.29
C LEU A 29 -11.94 0.90 8.32
N VAL A 30 -12.45 1.97 7.72
CA VAL A 30 -13.60 1.88 6.82
C VAL A 30 -13.22 2.04 5.35
N ASN A 31 -11.94 2.28 5.06
CA ASN A 31 -11.46 2.36 3.70
C ASN A 31 -11.60 1.01 3.00
N GLU A 32 -11.97 1.04 1.73
CA GLU A 32 -11.99 -0.17 0.94
C GLU A 32 -10.58 -0.69 0.75
N ILE A 33 -10.37 -1.98 0.96
CA ILE A 33 -9.08 -2.63 0.72
C ILE A 33 -9.23 -3.46 -0.54
N VAL A 34 -8.54 -3.08 -1.59
CA VAL A 34 -8.51 -3.83 -2.84
C VAL A 34 -7.30 -4.74 -2.79
N VAL A 35 -7.49 -6.04 -3.01
CA VAL A 35 -6.41 -7.01 -2.95
C VAL A 35 -6.04 -7.45 -4.36
N THR A 36 -4.76 -7.36 -4.70
CA THR A 36 -4.22 -7.97 -5.89
C THR A 36 -3.19 -9.00 -5.46
N ARG A 37 -3.11 -10.12 -6.20
CA ARG A 37 -2.39 -11.30 -5.76
C ARG A 37 -1.00 -11.45 -6.34
N HIS A 38 -0.63 -10.59 -7.29
CA HIS A 38 0.72 -10.58 -7.87
C HIS A 38 0.99 -9.23 -8.52
N GLY A 39 2.27 -9.02 -8.86
CA GLY A 39 2.68 -7.71 -9.36
C GLY A 39 2.01 -7.32 -10.67
N GLY A 40 1.81 -8.27 -11.57
CA GLY A 40 1.15 -7.98 -12.84
C GLY A 40 -0.28 -7.51 -12.64
N GLU A 41 -1.01 -8.15 -11.74
CA GLU A 41 -2.37 -7.75 -11.42
C GLU A 41 -2.40 -6.35 -10.80
N ALA A 42 -1.45 -6.07 -9.92
CA ALA A 42 -1.36 -4.75 -9.30
C ALA A 42 -1.13 -3.67 -10.35
N LEU A 43 -0.24 -3.92 -11.30
CA LEU A 43 0.02 -2.96 -12.37
C LEU A 43 -1.21 -2.79 -13.26
N ASP A 44 -1.92 -3.86 -13.56
CA ASP A 44 -3.17 -3.76 -14.31
C ASP A 44 -4.19 -2.89 -13.57
N TYR A 45 -4.30 -3.07 -12.26
CA TYR A 45 -5.19 -2.26 -11.46
C TYR A 45 -4.78 -0.78 -11.51
N LEU A 46 -3.50 -0.52 -11.31
CA LEU A 46 -3.00 0.86 -11.26
C LEU A 46 -3.15 1.57 -12.59
N TYR A 47 -2.87 0.87 -13.68
CA TYR A 47 -2.98 1.45 -15.03
C TYR A 47 -4.40 1.36 -15.60
N ARG A 48 -5.34 0.75 -14.90
CA ARG A 48 -6.72 0.56 -15.35
C ARG A 48 -6.77 -0.15 -16.69
N ARG A 49 -6.12 -1.29 -16.75
CA ARG A 49 -6.08 -2.09 -17.98
C ARG A 49 -6.48 -3.53 -17.68
N GLY A 50 -6.71 -4.33 -18.74
CA GLY A 50 -7.12 -5.72 -18.57
C GLY A 50 -8.43 -5.82 -17.80
N PRO A 51 -8.52 -6.69 -16.80
CA PRO A 51 -9.76 -6.85 -16.03
C PRO A 51 -10.19 -5.60 -15.30
N TYR A 52 -9.30 -4.61 -15.16
CA TYR A 52 -9.56 -3.40 -14.39
C TYR A 52 -9.82 -2.18 -15.25
N GLN A 53 -10.01 -2.34 -16.56
CA GLN A 53 -10.18 -1.20 -17.44
C GLN A 53 -11.41 -0.36 -17.12
N ASP A 54 -12.43 -1.00 -16.55
CA ASP A 54 -13.69 -0.31 -16.21
C ASP A 54 -13.81 0.02 -14.73
N ARG A 55 -12.74 -0.16 -13.95
CA ARG A 55 -12.83 0.16 -12.54
C ARG A 55 -13.00 1.65 -12.30
N GLU A 56 -13.48 1.97 -11.13
CA GLU A 56 -13.66 3.36 -10.72
C GLU A 56 -12.35 4.14 -10.87
N ARG A 57 -12.47 5.38 -11.32
CA ARG A 57 -11.31 6.25 -11.50
C ARG A 57 -10.71 6.64 -10.14
N GLY A 58 -9.50 7.16 -10.21
CA GLY A 58 -8.79 7.59 -9.03
C GLY A 58 -7.75 6.59 -8.58
N ASN A 59 -6.65 7.08 -8.06
CA ASN A 59 -5.58 6.23 -7.55
C ASN A 59 -5.89 5.81 -6.12
N PRO A 60 -5.37 4.66 -5.68
CA PRO A 60 -5.44 4.35 -4.26
C PRO A 60 -4.72 5.41 -3.46
N ILE A 61 -5.13 5.58 -2.21
CA ILE A 61 -4.49 6.56 -1.33
C ILE A 61 -3.14 6.07 -0.83
N VAL A 62 -2.96 4.76 -0.81
CA VAL A 62 -1.69 4.14 -0.43
C VAL A 62 -1.64 2.72 -1.00
N VAL A 63 -0.45 2.26 -1.33
CA VAL A 63 -0.21 0.89 -1.77
C VAL A 63 0.60 0.18 -0.70
N LEU A 64 0.09 -0.95 -0.22
CA LEU A 64 0.82 -1.85 0.67
C LEU A 64 1.37 -2.95 -0.21
N LEU A 65 2.68 -2.99 -0.39
CA LEU A 65 3.31 -3.79 -1.43
C LEU A 65 4.27 -4.81 -0.84
N ASP A 66 3.91 -6.09 -0.97
CA ASP A 66 4.78 -7.17 -0.51
C ASP A 66 6.05 -7.20 -1.37
N LEU A 67 7.18 -7.36 -0.70
CA LEU A 67 8.47 -7.38 -1.39
C LEU A 67 8.63 -8.63 -2.23
N LYS A 68 8.31 -9.79 -1.68
CA LYS A 68 8.59 -11.07 -2.32
C LYS A 68 7.34 -11.71 -2.88
N MET A 69 7.22 -11.70 -4.20
CA MET A 69 6.11 -12.34 -4.91
C MET A 69 6.68 -13.02 -6.15
N PRO A 70 6.02 -14.09 -6.64
CA PRO A 70 6.48 -14.73 -7.86
C PRO A 70 6.29 -13.86 -9.09
N LYS A 71 7.07 -14.12 -10.12
CA LYS A 71 7.03 -13.41 -11.41
C LYS A 71 7.43 -11.96 -11.26
N VAL A 72 6.48 -11.02 -11.19
CA VAL A 72 6.78 -9.61 -11.02
C VAL A 72 6.80 -9.33 -9.53
N ASP A 73 8.00 -9.19 -8.95
CA ASP A 73 8.14 -8.98 -7.51
C ASP A 73 7.88 -7.53 -7.11
N GLY A 74 7.90 -7.29 -5.79
CA GLY A 74 7.58 -5.99 -5.26
C GLY A 74 8.54 -4.89 -5.70
N LEU A 75 9.83 -5.20 -5.86
CA LEU A 75 10.79 -4.19 -6.31
C LEU A 75 10.48 -3.72 -7.73
N GLU A 76 10.07 -4.65 -8.61
CA GLU A 76 9.73 -4.28 -9.97
C GLU A 76 8.47 -3.43 -10.02
N VAL A 77 7.45 -3.79 -9.21
CA VAL A 77 6.23 -2.99 -9.13
C VAL A 77 6.57 -1.58 -8.63
N LEU A 78 7.38 -1.51 -7.59
CA LEU A 78 7.80 -0.21 -7.02
C LEU A 78 8.54 0.62 -8.06
N ARG A 79 9.46 -0.01 -8.80
CA ARG A 79 10.25 0.69 -9.81
C ARG A 79 9.34 1.27 -10.89
N GLN A 80 8.40 0.47 -11.40
CA GLN A 80 7.49 0.95 -12.44
C GLN A 80 6.56 2.04 -11.91
N LEU A 81 6.05 1.86 -10.71
CA LEU A 81 5.13 2.83 -10.13
C LEU A 81 5.83 4.18 -9.92
N LYS A 82 7.03 4.17 -9.34
CA LYS A 82 7.75 5.41 -9.06
C LYS A 82 8.39 6.02 -10.30
N GLY A 83 8.53 5.24 -11.37
CA GLY A 83 9.01 5.77 -12.65
C GLY A 83 7.92 6.36 -13.54
N ASP A 84 6.66 6.22 -13.16
CA ASP A 84 5.55 6.71 -13.95
C ASP A 84 5.19 8.13 -13.52
N GLN A 85 5.00 9.04 -14.49
CA GLN A 85 4.77 10.45 -14.19
C GLN A 85 3.47 10.67 -13.40
N ILE A 86 2.49 9.82 -13.59
CA ILE A 86 1.19 9.96 -12.93
C ILE A 86 1.17 9.19 -11.63
N LEU A 87 1.66 7.93 -11.65
CA LEU A 87 1.53 7.03 -10.50
C LEU A 87 2.56 7.30 -9.42
N LYS A 88 3.65 7.98 -9.73
CA LYS A 88 4.75 8.16 -8.76
C LYS A 88 4.33 8.90 -7.50
N VAL A 89 3.23 9.63 -7.55
CA VAL A 89 2.74 10.38 -6.39
C VAL A 89 2.05 9.49 -5.35
N ILE A 90 1.71 8.25 -5.71
CA ILE A 90 1.02 7.35 -4.79
C ILE A 90 2.02 6.88 -3.74
N PRO A 91 1.72 7.07 -2.43
CA PRO A 91 2.61 6.57 -1.39
C PRO A 91 2.64 5.04 -1.39
N VAL A 92 3.82 4.48 -1.17
CA VAL A 92 4.01 3.04 -1.13
C VAL A 92 4.65 2.65 0.19
N VAL A 93 4.00 1.70 0.89
CA VAL A 93 4.54 1.06 2.08
C VAL A 93 5.01 -0.32 1.67
N MET A 94 6.31 -0.59 1.80
CA MET A 94 6.84 -1.91 1.51
C MET A 94 6.61 -2.85 2.68
N LEU A 95 6.10 -4.04 2.41
CA LEU A 95 5.91 -5.08 3.41
C LEU A 95 7.05 -6.07 3.25
N THR A 96 7.84 -6.25 4.31
CA THR A 96 9.03 -7.09 4.27
C THR A 96 8.96 -8.15 5.36
N SER A 97 9.77 -9.19 5.25
CA SER A 97 9.81 -10.22 6.27
C SER A 97 10.88 -9.95 7.34
N SER A 98 11.75 -8.96 7.15
CA SER A 98 12.81 -8.67 8.10
C SER A 98 13.33 -7.26 7.93
N ARG A 99 14.07 -6.78 8.94
CA ARG A 99 14.72 -5.48 8.85
C ARG A 99 15.86 -5.46 7.84
N GLU A 100 16.51 -6.61 7.63
CA GLU A 100 17.56 -6.71 6.63
C GLU A 100 17.00 -6.46 5.23
N GLU A 101 15.76 -6.91 4.98
CA GLU A 101 15.12 -6.64 3.70
C GLU A 101 14.82 -5.15 3.53
N ILE A 102 14.50 -4.46 4.63
CA ILE A 102 14.30 -3.02 4.56
C ILE A 102 15.57 -2.33 4.07
N ASP A 103 16.71 -2.69 4.65
CA ASP A 103 17.98 -2.11 4.25
C ASP A 103 18.29 -2.41 2.78
N LEU A 104 17.96 -3.61 2.33
CA LEU A 104 18.17 -3.97 0.94
C LEU A 104 17.34 -3.09 0.01
N VAL A 105 16.05 -2.93 0.31
CA VAL A 105 15.16 -2.10 -0.52
C VAL A 105 15.65 -0.67 -0.53
N LYS A 106 16.05 -0.13 0.62
CA LYS A 106 16.56 1.23 0.69
C LYS A 106 17.80 1.43 -0.18
N SER A 107 18.63 0.39 -0.28
CA SER A 107 19.87 0.50 -1.07
C SER A 107 19.58 0.68 -2.55
N TYR A 108 18.46 0.26 -3.06
CA TYR A 108 18.08 0.43 -4.46
C TYR A 108 17.52 1.82 -4.78
N ARG A 109 17.17 2.59 -3.77
CA ARG A 109 16.68 3.97 -3.93
C ARG A 109 15.51 4.08 -4.89
N LEU A 110 14.54 3.17 -4.76
CA LEU A 110 13.41 3.11 -5.67
C LEU A 110 12.23 3.99 -5.25
N GLY A 111 12.33 4.67 -4.11
CA GLY A 111 11.31 5.63 -3.72
C GLY A 111 10.18 5.10 -2.85
N ALA A 112 10.40 3.99 -2.15
CA ALA A 112 9.43 3.54 -1.15
C ALA A 112 9.29 4.59 -0.06
N ASN A 113 8.09 4.79 0.41
CA ASN A 113 7.79 5.88 1.33
C ASN A 113 7.81 5.44 2.79
N ALA A 114 7.57 4.17 3.07
CA ALA A 114 7.63 3.61 4.41
C ALA A 114 7.81 2.10 4.33
N TYR A 115 8.06 1.46 5.46
CA TYR A 115 8.34 0.02 5.52
C TYR A 115 7.66 -0.57 6.74
N VAL A 116 7.08 -1.76 6.58
CA VAL A 116 6.50 -2.51 7.69
C VAL A 116 7.00 -3.95 7.60
N VAL A 117 7.50 -4.47 8.71
CA VAL A 117 7.90 -5.87 8.80
C VAL A 117 6.65 -6.70 9.09
N LYS A 118 6.40 -7.74 8.29
CA LYS A 118 5.24 -8.60 8.48
C LYS A 118 5.38 -9.42 9.76
N PRO A 119 4.29 -9.75 10.44
CA PRO A 119 2.90 -9.50 10.06
C PRO A 119 2.50 -8.05 10.31
N VAL A 120 1.63 -7.54 9.44
CA VAL A 120 1.17 -6.15 9.53
C VAL A 120 0.15 -6.06 10.67
N GLY A 121 0.54 -5.34 11.74
CA GLY A 121 -0.40 -5.02 12.81
C GLY A 121 -0.95 -3.62 12.60
N PHE A 122 -2.03 -3.30 13.31
CA PHE A 122 -2.64 -1.99 13.16
C PHE A 122 -1.67 -0.87 13.56
N GLU A 123 -0.92 -1.05 14.66
CA GLU A 123 -0.01 -0.02 15.12
C GLU A 123 1.09 0.26 14.12
N GLN A 124 1.66 -0.80 13.53
CA GLN A 124 2.70 -0.64 12.51
C GLN A 124 2.14 0.07 11.27
N PHE A 125 0.92 -0.29 10.88
CA PHE A 125 0.25 0.37 9.77
C PHE A 125 0.03 1.84 10.10
N ALA A 126 -0.51 2.14 11.26
CA ALA A 126 -0.79 3.51 11.67
C ALA A 126 0.48 4.37 11.69
N ASP A 127 1.58 3.81 12.19
CA ASP A 127 2.86 4.53 12.22
C ASP A 127 3.34 4.83 10.81
N ALA A 128 3.23 3.86 9.88
CA ALA A 128 3.62 4.09 8.50
C ALA A 128 2.76 5.18 7.87
N ILE A 129 1.47 5.16 8.11
CA ILE A 129 0.55 6.16 7.57
C ILE A 129 0.85 7.54 8.13
N ARG A 130 1.22 7.64 9.41
CA ARG A 130 1.65 8.92 9.99
C ARG A 130 2.89 9.46 9.30
N GLN A 131 3.86 8.58 9.02
CA GLN A 131 5.07 8.98 8.31
C GLN A 131 4.76 9.53 6.93
N LEU A 132 3.71 9.02 6.30
CA LEU A 132 3.31 9.49 4.97
C LEU A 132 2.50 10.79 5.02
N GLY A 133 2.08 11.23 6.21
CA GLY A 133 1.29 12.45 6.34
C GLY A 133 -0.16 12.31 5.91
N ILE A 134 -0.66 11.09 5.78
CA ILE A 134 -2.04 10.86 5.33
C ILE A 134 -2.90 10.20 6.41
N PHE A 135 -2.46 10.28 7.66
CA PHE A 135 -3.14 9.63 8.77
C PHE A 135 -4.63 10.01 8.84
N TRP A 136 -4.91 11.31 8.71
CA TRP A 136 -6.28 11.79 8.79
C TRP A 136 -7.15 11.24 7.66
N ALA A 137 -6.56 11.07 6.48
CA ALA A 137 -7.31 10.61 5.30
C ALA A 137 -7.61 9.12 5.36
N VAL A 138 -6.72 8.35 6.00
CA VAL A 138 -6.88 6.89 6.09
C VAL A 138 -7.70 6.51 7.30
N LEU A 139 -7.41 7.12 8.45
CA LEU A 139 -8.04 6.74 9.71
C LEU A 139 -9.20 7.65 10.08
N ASN A 140 -9.62 8.49 9.14
CA ASN A 140 -10.76 9.39 9.31
C ASN A 140 -10.61 10.27 10.54
N GLN A 141 -9.41 10.80 10.74
CA GLN A 141 -9.11 11.71 11.84
C GLN A 141 -8.47 12.98 11.30
N PRO A 142 -8.72 14.14 11.91
CA PRO A 142 -8.12 15.38 11.44
C PRO A 142 -6.59 15.35 11.62
N PRO A 143 -5.86 16.18 10.86
CA PRO A 143 -4.42 16.31 11.06
C PRO A 143 -4.10 16.70 12.51
N PRO A 144 -2.92 16.32 13.02
CA PRO A 144 -2.59 16.55 14.43
C PRO A 144 -2.68 17.99 14.89
N ASP A 145 -2.42 18.94 14.02
CA ASP A 145 -2.46 20.35 14.38
C ASP A 145 -3.77 21.03 14.06
N ALA A 146 -4.77 20.28 13.64
CA ALA A 146 -6.05 20.87 13.26
C ALA A 146 -6.95 21.14 14.46
N SER A 147 -6.55 20.70 15.60
CA SER A 147 -7.41 20.74 16.78
C SER A 147 -7.36 22.05 17.53
N ASP A 148 -6.55 22.95 17.17
CA ASP A 148 -6.38 24.14 17.98
C ASP A 148 -7.53 25.07 18.12
#